data_f7697f8bb0c437512e51149e2fa7453c
#
_entry.id   f7697f8bb0c437512e51149e2fa7453c
#
_cell.length_a   1.000
_cell.length_b   1.000
_cell.length_c   1.000
_cell.angle_alpha   90.00
_cell.angle_beta   90.00
_cell.angle_gamma   90.00
#
_symmetry.space_group_name_H-M   'P 1'
#
loop_
_entity.id
_entity.type
_entity.pdbx_description
1 polymer ?
#
loop_
_entity_poly.entity_id
_entity_poly.type
_entity_poly.pdbx_seq_one_letter_code
_entity_poly.pdbx_strand_id
1 'polypeptide(L)'
;MRIRRKKWVEDELKNSVLYIDRTEDTKNKWKNIFDIDNNGNKNDFEIHIEIGMGKGKFVSSLFKEYANNKRYSNTYIIGIDMIEAMLGLAKREIENRILDISKEERESIIKKRDGSYTNIELKEKVENINNIDNFKKIRILNANAENIDKYFGKEDNVTRIYLNFSNPWPKDKHKKRRLTHMTKLKKYLEFLSGKKEIYFKTDDYNFFEESREYFKEIGFKEEIITHNLQNDDIYLKKAGIKNIITEHEKMFLDKGIFINAGIFVYNNK
;
A
#
# COMPACT_ATOMS: atom_id res chain seq x y z
N MET A 1 2.84 2.39 20.55
CA MET A 1 3.83 1.28 20.74
C MET A 1 5.16 1.68 20.08
N ARG A 2 6.30 1.64 20.77
CA ARG A 2 7.60 1.98 20.18
C ARG A 2 8.16 0.73 19.49
N ILE A 3 8.22 0.74 18.16
CA ILE A 3 8.76 -0.38 17.39
C ILE A 3 10.27 -0.36 17.52
N ARG A 4 10.86 -1.49 17.97
CA ARG A 4 12.32 -1.60 18.13
C ARG A 4 12.99 -1.63 16.75
N ARG A 5 14.07 -0.84 16.58
CA ARG A 5 14.95 -0.91 15.42
C ARG A 5 15.53 -2.31 15.29
N LYS A 6 15.41 -2.89 14.10
CA LYS A 6 16.00 -4.21 13.78
C LYS A 6 17.25 -3.98 12.94
N LYS A 7 18.40 -4.46 13.38
CA LYS A 7 19.71 -4.22 12.73
C LYS A 7 19.73 -4.61 11.25
N TRP A 8 19.06 -5.70 10.88
CA TRP A 8 19.03 -6.22 9.52
C TRP A 8 18.21 -5.38 8.53
N VAL A 9 17.32 -4.52 9.00
CA VAL A 9 16.39 -3.78 8.14
C VAL A 9 17.12 -2.83 7.21
N GLU A 10 18.07 -2.07 7.72
CA GLU A 10 18.80 -1.07 6.94
C GLU A 10 19.56 -1.71 5.78
N ASP A 11 20.30 -2.79 6.06
CA ASP A 11 21.08 -3.50 5.05
C ASP A 11 20.19 -4.15 3.98
N GLU A 12 19.09 -4.79 4.40
CA GLU A 12 18.17 -5.43 3.46
C GLU A 12 17.39 -4.43 2.61
N LEU A 13 17.05 -3.26 3.14
CA LEU A 13 16.37 -2.22 2.38
C LEU A 13 17.30 -1.60 1.34
N LYS A 14 18.52 -1.21 1.72
CA LYS A 14 19.50 -0.58 0.81
C LYS A 14 19.84 -1.45 -0.40
N ASN A 15 19.81 -2.76 -0.26
CA ASN A 15 20.12 -3.72 -1.31
C ASN A 15 18.90 -4.20 -2.11
N SER A 16 17.73 -3.61 -1.89
CA SER A 16 16.48 -4.03 -2.52
C SER A 16 15.99 -3.03 -3.56
N VAL A 17 15.72 -3.50 -4.77
CA VAL A 17 15.06 -2.70 -5.82
C VAL A 17 13.63 -2.28 -5.44
N LEU A 18 13.01 -2.94 -4.46
CA LEU A 18 11.70 -2.53 -3.95
C LEU A 18 11.75 -1.19 -3.24
N TYR A 19 12.85 -0.88 -2.57
CA TYR A 19 12.92 0.20 -1.61
C TYR A 19 13.29 1.53 -2.25
N ILE A 20 12.50 2.54 -1.95
CA ILE A 20 12.76 3.93 -2.29
C ILE A 20 12.90 4.72 -0.99
N ASP A 21 14.05 5.34 -0.79
CA ASP A 21 14.32 6.15 0.40
C ASP A 21 13.58 7.49 0.33
N ARG A 22 13.26 8.03 1.50
CA ARG A 22 12.57 9.33 1.63
C ARG A 22 13.37 10.53 1.11
N THR A 23 14.68 10.37 0.91
CA THR A 23 15.55 11.41 0.37
C THR A 23 15.56 11.44 -1.15
N GLU A 24 14.99 10.42 -1.80
CA GLU A 24 14.94 10.36 -3.25
C GLU A 24 13.89 11.32 -3.83
N ASP A 25 14.25 11.99 -4.90
CA ASP A 25 13.37 12.85 -5.67
C ASP A 25 12.58 12.00 -6.68
N THR A 26 11.36 11.60 -6.28
CA THR A 26 10.51 10.70 -7.06
C THR A 26 9.37 11.40 -7.80
N LYS A 27 9.10 12.66 -7.48
CA LYS A 27 7.96 13.41 -8.04
C LYS A 27 8.05 13.53 -9.56
N ASN A 28 7.02 13.07 -10.27
CA ASN A 28 6.92 12.97 -11.72
C ASN A 28 8.00 12.06 -12.37
N LYS A 29 8.57 11.11 -11.59
CA LYS A 29 9.62 10.20 -12.07
C LYS A 29 9.26 8.72 -11.92
N TRP A 30 8.06 8.40 -11.42
CA TRP A 30 7.66 7.02 -11.18
C TRP A 30 7.63 6.16 -12.44
N LYS A 31 7.37 6.76 -13.60
CA LYS A 31 7.48 6.07 -14.89
C LYS A 31 8.89 5.52 -15.11
N ASN A 32 9.90 6.33 -14.84
CA ASN A 32 11.32 5.93 -14.99
C ASN A 32 11.73 4.93 -13.88
N ILE A 33 11.27 5.13 -12.63
CA ILE A 33 11.56 4.24 -11.51
C ILE A 33 11.02 2.83 -11.75
N PHE A 34 9.89 2.71 -12.43
CA PHE A 34 9.31 1.43 -12.82
C PHE A 34 9.82 0.89 -14.17
N ASP A 35 10.70 1.62 -14.86
CA ASP A 35 11.20 1.24 -16.18
C ASP A 35 10.08 0.99 -17.21
N ILE A 36 9.09 1.90 -17.22
CA ILE A 36 7.95 1.83 -18.13
C ILE A 36 8.36 2.45 -19.47
N ASP A 37 8.25 1.67 -20.55
CA ASP A 37 8.62 2.11 -21.90
C ASP A 37 7.98 3.43 -22.30
N ASN A 38 8.78 4.32 -22.92
CA ASN A 38 8.34 5.64 -23.34
C ASN A 38 7.46 5.65 -24.60
N ASN A 39 7.23 4.48 -25.22
CA ASN A 39 6.43 4.36 -26.46
C ASN A 39 4.91 4.39 -26.22
N GLY A 40 4.46 4.39 -24.97
CA GLY A 40 3.05 4.44 -24.59
C GLY A 40 2.55 5.85 -24.24
N ASN A 41 1.26 6.08 -24.44
CA ASN A 41 0.56 7.26 -23.97
C ASN A 41 0.60 7.32 -22.43
N LYS A 42 0.46 8.52 -21.84
CA LYS A 42 0.37 8.73 -20.39
C LYS A 42 -0.69 7.85 -19.72
N ASN A 43 -1.70 7.40 -20.45
CA ASN A 43 -2.81 6.59 -19.96
C ASN A 43 -2.55 5.07 -20.05
N ASP A 44 -1.39 4.65 -20.55
CA ASP A 44 -1.08 3.23 -20.73
C ASP A 44 -0.63 2.52 -19.44
N PHE A 45 -0.44 3.26 -18.35
CA PHE A 45 -0.15 2.71 -17.03
C PHE A 45 -0.89 3.50 -15.95
N GLU A 46 -1.12 2.88 -14.82
CA GLU A 46 -1.67 3.53 -13.63
C GLU A 46 -0.94 3.08 -12.37
N ILE A 47 -0.90 3.96 -11.39
CA ILE A 47 -0.32 3.66 -10.08
C ILE A 47 -1.40 3.66 -9.02
N HIS A 48 -1.44 2.59 -8.23
CA HIS A 48 -2.24 2.49 -7.03
C HIS A 48 -1.32 2.53 -5.81
N ILE A 49 -1.68 3.34 -4.79
CA ILE A 49 -0.85 3.48 -3.60
C ILE A 49 -1.61 3.07 -2.34
N GLU A 50 -0.93 2.43 -1.38
CA GLU A 50 -1.42 2.27 -0.02
C GLU A 50 -0.62 3.16 0.92
N ILE A 51 -1.30 4.03 1.67
CA ILE A 51 -0.66 4.92 2.65
C ILE A 51 -0.83 4.33 4.06
N GLY A 52 0.29 4.06 4.72
CA GLY A 52 0.31 3.37 6.02
C GLY A 52 0.26 1.86 5.87
N MET A 53 1.04 1.29 4.93
CA MET A 53 0.99 -0.15 4.60
C MET A 53 1.41 -1.08 5.74
N GLY A 54 2.04 -0.58 6.80
CA GLY A 54 2.55 -1.38 7.90
C GLY A 54 3.51 -2.49 7.45
N LYS A 55 3.17 -3.75 7.75
CA LYS A 55 3.97 -4.92 7.39
C LYS A 55 3.76 -5.39 5.93
N GLY A 56 2.99 -4.67 5.12
CA GLY A 56 2.85 -4.91 3.69
C GLY A 56 1.92 -6.06 3.27
N LYS A 57 1.12 -6.63 4.18
CA LYS A 57 0.23 -7.75 3.85
C LYS A 57 -0.82 -7.38 2.81
N PHE A 58 -1.41 -6.18 2.89
CA PHE A 58 -2.39 -5.74 1.90
C PHE A 58 -1.73 -5.52 0.54
N VAL A 59 -0.64 -4.76 0.50
CA VAL A 59 0.12 -4.46 -0.74
C VAL A 59 0.59 -5.73 -1.44
N SER A 60 1.15 -6.71 -0.69
CA SER A 60 1.62 -7.98 -1.25
C SER A 60 0.48 -8.83 -1.81
N SER A 61 -0.67 -8.86 -1.12
CA SER A 61 -1.86 -9.60 -1.57
C SER A 61 -2.52 -8.92 -2.76
N LEU A 62 -2.60 -7.58 -2.76
CA LEU A 62 -3.10 -6.80 -3.88
C LEU A 62 -2.26 -7.04 -5.14
N PHE A 63 -0.94 -7.08 -4.98
CA PHE A 63 -0.02 -7.38 -6.06
C PHE A 63 -0.30 -8.78 -6.67
N LYS A 64 -0.47 -9.82 -5.84
CA LYS A 64 -0.82 -11.18 -6.31
C LYS A 64 -2.19 -11.21 -7.03
N GLU A 65 -3.18 -10.46 -6.54
CA GLU A 65 -4.49 -10.33 -7.17
C GLU A 65 -4.37 -9.65 -8.55
N TYR A 66 -3.59 -8.58 -8.66
CA TYR A 66 -3.39 -7.84 -9.90
C TYR A 66 -2.61 -8.65 -10.94
N ALA A 67 -1.59 -9.40 -10.52
CA ALA A 67 -0.81 -10.25 -11.41
C ALA A 67 -1.68 -11.32 -12.11
N ASN A 68 -2.78 -11.74 -11.48
CA ASN A 68 -3.71 -12.73 -12.01
C ASN A 68 -4.94 -12.13 -12.74
N ASN A 69 -4.99 -10.79 -12.88
CA ASN A 69 -6.15 -10.11 -13.44
C ASN A 69 -5.76 -9.18 -14.59
N LYS A 70 -6.18 -9.54 -15.81
CA LYS A 70 -5.87 -8.77 -17.03
C LYS A 70 -6.25 -7.28 -16.94
N ARG A 71 -7.28 -6.94 -16.16
CA ARG A 71 -7.70 -5.54 -15.94
C ARG A 71 -6.57 -4.68 -15.35
N TYR A 72 -5.68 -5.29 -14.58
CA TYR A 72 -4.59 -4.61 -13.87
C TYR A 72 -3.22 -4.88 -14.48
N SER A 73 -3.17 -5.35 -15.76
CA SER A 73 -1.91 -5.70 -16.43
C SER A 73 -0.92 -4.52 -16.50
N ASN A 74 -1.42 -3.30 -16.52
CA ASN A 74 -0.61 -2.08 -16.58
C ASN A 74 -0.70 -1.24 -15.29
N THR A 75 -1.04 -1.89 -14.17
CA THR A 75 -1.14 -1.25 -12.86
C THR A 75 0.09 -1.54 -12.02
N TYR A 76 0.68 -0.50 -11.47
CA TYR A 76 1.84 -0.52 -10.58
C TYR A 76 1.41 -0.21 -9.16
N ILE A 77 2.09 -0.76 -8.17
CA ILE A 77 1.69 -0.63 -6.77
C ILE A 77 2.82 0.01 -5.96
N ILE A 78 2.47 0.96 -5.11
CA ILE A 78 3.40 1.56 -4.16
C ILE A 78 2.82 1.46 -2.75
N GLY A 79 3.52 0.76 -1.86
CA GLY A 79 3.23 0.78 -0.44
C GLY A 79 4.04 1.87 0.25
N ILE A 80 3.40 2.66 1.12
CA ILE A 80 4.04 3.80 1.80
C ILE A 80 3.96 3.61 3.30
N ASP A 81 5.09 3.74 3.99
CA ASP A 81 5.14 3.83 5.45
C ASP A 81 6.30 4.75 5.88
N MET A 82 6.18 5.38 7.04
CA MET A 82 7.23 6.24 7.59
C MET A 82 8.18 5.49 8.53
N ILE A 83 7.84 4.27 8.91
CA ILE A 83 8.56 3.49 9.90
C ILE A 83 9.43 2.45 9.20
N GLU A 84 10.73 2.67 9.18
CA GLU A 84 11.70 1.81 8.49
C GLU A 84 11.61 0.33 8.90
N ALA A 85 11.36 0.05 10.18
CA ALA A 85 11.16 -1.32 10.65
C ALA A 85 9.92 -2.00 10.03
N MET A 86 8.88 -1.24 9.67
CA MET A 86 7.71 -1.75 8.95
C MET A 86 8.08 -2.02 7.49
N LEU A 87 8.81 -1.12 6.84
CA LEU A 87 9.29 -1.30 5.47
C LEU A 87 10.14 -2.56 5.31
N GLY A 88 11.03 -2.84 6.26
CA GLY A 88 11.81 -4.09 6.24
C GLY A 88 10.93 -5.35 6.37
N LEU A 89 9.90 -5.32 7.21
CA LEU A 89 8.94 -6.41 7.31
C LEU A 89 8.08 -6.53 6.05
N ALA A 90 7.65 -5.39 5.49
CA ALA A 90 6.87 -5.35 4.25
C ALA A 90 7.67 -5.89 3.05
N LYS A 91 8.96 -5.52 2.95
CA LYS A 91 9.87 -6.10 1.96
C LYS A 91 9.84 -7.62 1.99
N ARG A 92 10.09 -8.20 3.17
CA ARG A 92 10.09 -9.66 3.36
C ARG A 92 8.72 -10.29 3.04
N GLU A 93 7.62 -9.66 3.45
CA GLU A 93 6.26 -10.15 3.14
C GLU A 93 5.98 -10.17 1.64
N ILE A 94 6.38 -9.10 0.92
CA ILE A 94 6.25 -9.01 -0.54
C ILE A 94 7.09 -10.09 -1.22
N GLU A 95 8.35 -10.23 -0.84
CA GLU A 95 9.25 -11.25 -1.39
C GLU A 95 8.74 -12.67 -1.14
N ASN A 96 8.31 -12.98 0.08
CA ASN A 96 7.75 -14.28 0.42
C ASN A 96 6.52 -14.60 -0.44
N ARG A 97 5.66 -13.60 -0.68
CA ARG A 97 4.45 -13.74 -1.50
C ARG A 97 4.75 -14.00 -2.97
N ILE A 98 5.79 -13.35 -3.49
CA ILE A 98 6.22 -13.52 -4.89
C ILE A 98 6.92 -14.87 -5.11
N LEU A 99 7.73 -15.28 -4.15
CA LEU A 99 8.45 -16.56 -4.19
C LEU A 99 7.59 -17.76 -3.76
N ASP A 100 6.38 -17.50 -3.26
CA ASP A 100 5.47 -18.50 -2.68
C ASP A 100 6.12 -19.32 -1.57
N ILE A 101 6.86 -18.64 -0.68
CA ILE A 101 7.52 -19.21 0.49
C ILE A 101 6.84 -18.78 1.77
N SER A 102 6.82 -19.66 2.77
CA SER A 102 6.30 -19.34 4.09
C SER A 102 7.28 -18.47 4.88
N LYS A 103 6.79 -17.90 5.97
CA LYS A 103 7.64 -17.15 6.90
C LYS A 103 8.65 -18.06 7.60
N GLU A 104 8.22 -19.26 7.93
CA GLU A 104 9.02 -20.29 8.58
C GLU A 104 10.16 -20.76 7.65
N GLU A 105 9.86 -20.98 6.36
CA GLU A 105 10.87 -21.29 5.35
C GLU A 105 11.89 -20.16 5.23
N ARG A 106 11.45 -18.90 5.16
CA ARG A 106 12.38 -17.78 5.15
C ARG A 106 13.24 -17.67 6.40
N GLU A 107 12.64 -17.91 7.56
CA GLU A 107 13.38 -17.91 8.84
C GLU A 107 14.36 -19.09 8.95
N SER A 108 14.21 -20.15 8.14
CA SER A 108 15.14 -21.27 8.07
C SER A 108 16.46 -20.94 7.36
N ILE A 109 16.54 -19.80 6.65
CA ILE A 109 17.78 -19.33 6.00
C ILE A 109 18.67 -18.71 7.09
N ILE A 110 19.37 -19.56 7.83
CA ILE A 110 20.24 -19.15 8.93
C ILE A 110 21.70 -19.26 8.50
N LYS A 111 22.46 -18.18 8.67
CA LYS A 111 23.91 -18.20 8.48
C LYS A 111 24.56 -18.96 9.66
N LYS A 112 25.28 -20.02 9.36
CA LYS A 112 26.04 -20.78 10.35
C LYS A 112 27.32 -20.05 10.75
N ARG A 113 27.98 -20.54 11.84
CA ARG A 113 29.25 -19.96 12.34
C ARG A 113 30.39 -20.05 11.35
N ASP A 114 30.38 -21.05 10.46
CA ASP A 114 31.38 -21.27 9.40
C ASP A 114 31.13 -20.41 8.15
N GLY A 115 30.09 -19.58 8.16
CA GLY A 115 29.70 -18.72 7.04
C GLY A 115 28.74 -19.35 6.04
N SER A 116 28.48 -20.67 6.12
CA SER A 116 27.50 -21.36 5.27
C SER A 116 26.06 -21.06 5.71
N TYR A 117 25.07 -21.42 4.86
CA TYR A 117 23.65 -21.26 5.16
C TYR A 117 22.96 -22.62 5.30
N THR A 118 21.90 -22.67 6.11
CA THR A 118 21.11 -23.89 6.33
C THR A 118 20.31 -24.29 5.10
N ASN A 119 19.88 -23.34 4.28
CA ASN A 119 19.11 -23.57 3.05
C ASN A 119 19.70 -22.68 1.94
N ILE A 120 20.65 -23.22 1.17
CA ILE A 120 21.36 -22.50 0.11
C ILE A 120 20.42 -22.20 -1.06
N GLU A 121 19.63 -23.17 -1.51
CA GLU A 121 18.71 -22.99 -2.65
C GLU A 121 17.71 -21.87 -2.39
N LEU A 122 17.11 -21.85 -1.21
CA LEU A 122 16.14 -20.80 -0.84
C LEU A 122 16.81 -19.44 -0.70
N LYS A 123 18.05 -19.40 -0.19
CA LYS A 123 18.85 -18.18 -0.12
C LYS A 123 19.10 -17.61 -1.52
N GLU A 124 19.51 -18.44 -2.47
CA GLU A 124 19.74 -18.04 -3.85
C GLU A 124 18.45 -17.53 -4.54
N LYS A 125 17.31 -18.20 -4.31
CA LYS A 125 16.01 -17.70 -4.79
C LYS A 125 15.70 -16.29 -4.26
N VAL A 126 15.94 -16.05 -2.98
CA VAL A 126 15.71 -14.73 -2.36
C VAL A 126 16.69 -13.68 -2.89
N GLU A 127 17.95 -14.04 -3.13
CA GLU A 127 18.96 -13.11 -3.68
C GLU A 127 18.68 -12.76 -5.15
N ASN A 128 18.14 -13.69 -5.92
CA ASN A 128 17.81 -13.51 -7.32
C ASN A 128 16.42 -12.89 -7.59
N ILE A 129 15.67 -12.54 -6.54
CA ILE A 129 14.30 -12.03 -6.68
C ILE A 129 14.20 -10.76 -7.53
N ASN A 130 15.23 -9.92 -7.50
CA ASN A 130 15.30 -8.68 -8.28
C ASN A 130 15.23 -8.91 -9.80
N ASN A 131 15.53 -10.13 -10.27
CA ASN A 131 15.49 -10.53 -11.68
C ASN A 131 14.11 -11.00 -12.14
N ILE A 132 13.13 -11.10 -11.23
CA ILE A 132 11.77 -11.54 -11.56
C ILE A 132 10.97 -10.34 -12.13
N ASP A 133 10.48 -10.45 -13.37
CA ASP A 133 9.77 -9.37 -14.07
C ASP A 133 8.59 -8.81 -13.28
N ASN A 134 7.81 -9.66 -12.63
CA ASN A 134 6.69 -9.22 -11.80
C ASN A 134 7.14 -8.33 -10.64
N PHE A 135 8.37 -8.49 -10.14
CA PHE A 135 8.92 -7.67 -9.06
C PHE A 135 9.11 -6.19 -9.46
N LYS A 136 9.18 -5.93 -10.76
CA LYS A 136 9.30 -4.57 -11.31
C LYS A 136 8.07 -3.70 -11.07
N LYS A 137 6.87 -4.30 -10.84
CA LYS A 137 5.59 -3.57 -10.73
C LYS A 137 5.23 -3.12 -9.31
N ILE A 138 6.08 -3.36 -8.34
CA ILE A 138 5.81 -2.98 -6.94
C ILE A 138 7.01 -2.25 -6.35
N ARG A 139 6.74 -1.21 -5.54
CA ARG A 139 7.75 -0.48 -4.75
C ARG A 139 7.22 -0.22 -3.36
N ILE A 140 8.14 -0.03 -2.43
CA ILE A 140 7.86 0.48 -1.08
C ILE A 140 8.62 1.78 -0.87
N LEU A 141 7.90 2.81 -0.43
CA LEU A 141 8.42 4.16 -0.24
C LEU A 141 8.48 4.51 1.25
N ASN A 142 9.65 4.92 1.71
CA ASN A 142 9.78 5.53 3.03
C ASN A 142 9.32 6.98 2.97
N ALA A 143 8.08 7.25 3.37
CA ALA A 143 7.57 8.62 3.36
C ALA A 143 6.57 8.87 4.48
N ASN A 144 6.52 10.14 4.92
CA ASN A 144 5.46 10.62 5.80
C ASN A 144 4.32 11.17 4.94
N ALA A 145 3.09 10.72 5.22
CA ALA A 145 1.88 11.21 4.55
C ALA A 145 1.68 12.74 4.63
N GLU A 146 2.30 13.41 5.63
CA GLU A 146 2.29 14.87 5.72
C GLU A 146 2.95 15.55 4.50
N ASN A 147 3.90 14.88 3.87
CA ASN A 147 4.69 15.39 2.76
C ASN A 147 4.47 14.59 1.46
N ILE A 148 3.34 13.89 1.35
CA ILE A 148 3.09 12.97 0.22
C ILE A 148 3.17 13.67 -1.14
N ASP A 149 2.77 14.93 -1.20
CA ASP A 149 2.83 15.83 -2.35
C ASP A 149 4.26 16.12 -2.86
N LYS A 150 5.29 15.78 -2.08
CA LYS A 150 6.71 15.86 -2.49
C LYS A 150 7.16 14.66 -3.31
N TYR A 151 6.46 13.53 -3.19
CA TYR A 151 6.84 12.26 -3.81
C TYR A 151 6.02 11.93 -5.05
N PHE A 152 4.86 12.57 -5.22
CA PHE A 152 3.97 12.32 -6.35
C PHE A 152 3.56 13.62 -7.03
N GLY A 153 3.46 13.57 -8.36
CA GLY A 153 2.94 14.65 -9.20
C GLY A 153 1.90 14.15 -10.20
N LYS A 154 1.37 15.04 -11.01
CA LYS A 154 0.32 14.71 -11.99
C LYS A 154 0.78 13.76 -13.09
N GLU A 155 2.09 13.78 -13.41
CA GLU A 155 2.66 12.93 -14.46
C GLU A 155 2.83 11.47 -14.02
N ASP A 156 2.76 11.20 -12.71
CA ASP A 156 2.93 9.84 -12.17
C ASP A 156 1.70 8.96 -12.36
N ASN A 157 0.57 9.53 -12.81
CA ASN A 157 -0.68 8.83 -13.08
C ASN A 157 -1.18 7.95 -11.91
N VAL A 158 -1.17 8.53 -10.70
CA VAL A 158 -1.77 7.88 -9.53
C VAL A 158 -3.28 7.98 -9.64
N THR A 159 -3.98 6.85 -9.79
CA THR A 159 -5.45 6.82 -9.99
C THR A 159 -6.20 6.38 -8.74
N ARG A 160 -5.53 5.67 -7.81
CA ARG A 160 -6.18 5.11 -6.62
C ARG A 160 -5.29 5.16 -5.38
N ILE A 161 -5.92 5.50 -4.25
CA ILE A 161 -5.32 5.46 -2.91
C ILE A 161 -6.09 4.48 -2.04
N TYR A 162 -5.38 3.61 -1.33
CA TYR A 162 -5.92 2.76 -0.28
C TYR A 162 -5.52 3.30 1.09
N LEU A 163 -6.50 3.47 1.98
CA LEU A 163 -6.36 3.87 3.37
C LEU A 163 -6.97 2.78 4.25
N ASN A 164 -6.13 1.84 4.73
CA ASN A 164 -6.58 0.69 5.47
C ASN A 164 -6.20 0.81 6.95
N PHE A 165 -7.18 0.81 7.86
CA PHE A 165 -6.98 0.80 9.31
C PHE A 165 -6.00 1.84 9.82
N SER A 166 -6.05 3.04 9.23
CA SER A 166 -5.23 4.18 9.67
C SER A 166 -5.67 4.64 11.06
N ASN A 167 -4.74 5.27 11.80
CA ASN A 167 -5.00 5.71 13.16
C ASN A 167 -6.17 6.72 13.21
N PRO A 168 -7.22 6.46 13.99
CA PRO A 168 -8.41 7.30 14.09
C PRO A 168 -8.18 8.63 14.83
N TRP A 169 -7.08 8.76 15.59
CA TRP A 169 -6.77 9.97 16.35
C TRP A 169 -8.01 10.57 17.05
N PRO A 170 -8.56 9.93 18.11
CA PRO A 170 -9.88 10.27 18.65
C PRO A 170 -9.95 11.65 19.32
N LYS A 171 -8.80 12.20 19.74
CA LYS A 171 -8.75 13.53 20.39
C LYS A 171 -8.82 14.63 19.32
N ASP A 172 -9.70 15.64 19.50
CA ASP A 172 -9.91 16.72 18.53
C ASP A 172 -8.65 17.42 18.08
N LYS A 173 -7.74 17.72 19.00
CA LYS A 173 -6.44 18.35 18.69
C LYS A 173 -5.55 17.53 17.78
N HIS A 174 -5.85 16.25 17.58
CA HIS A 174 -5.10 15.32 16.73
C HIS A 174 -5.81 14.94 15.44
N LYS A 175 -7.08 15.31 15.23
CA LYS A 175 -7.86 14.96 14.04
C LYS A 175 -7.18 15.36 12.73
N LYS A 176 -6.41 16.46 12.71
CA LYS A 176 -5.61 16.89 11.55
C LYS A 176 -4.54 15.87 11.10
N ARG A 177 -4.19 14.90 11.96
CA ARG A 177 -3.23 13.83 11.64
C ARG A 177 -3.86 12.65 10.91
N ARG A 178 -5.20 12.56 10.85
CA ARG A 178 -5.92 11.50 10.14
C ARG A 178 -5.57 11.53 8.66
N LEU A 179 -5.37 10.38 8.06
CA LEU A 179 -5.12 10.27 6.61
C LEU A 179 -6.33 10.71 5.78
N THR A 180 -7.53 10.66 6.36
CA THR A 180 -8.78 11.12 5.72
C THR A 180 -9.10 12.60 5.99
N HIS A 181 -8.30 13.32 6.80
CA HIS A 181 -8.57 14.72 7.09
C HIS A 181 -8.47 15.60 5.83
N MET A 182 -9.29 16.63 5.74
CA MET A 182 -9.37 17.54 4.58
C MET A 182 -8.02 18.05 4.08
N THR A 183 -7.09 18.34 4.99
CA THR A 183 -5.73 18.80 4.62
C THR A 183 -4.94 17.73 3.86
N LYS A 184 -5.18 16.45 4.12
CA LYS A 184 -4.56 15.34 3.40
C LYS A 184 -5.27 15.09 2.07
N LEU A 185 -6.62 15.09 2.09
CA LEU A 185 -7.42 14.92 0.88
C LEU A 185 -7.09 15.98 -0.18
N LYS A 186 -6.88 17.25 0.23
CA LYS A 186 -6.41 18.30 -0.68
C LYS A 186 -5.06 17.96 -1.30
N LYS A 187 -4.08 17.49 -0.51
CA LYS A 187 -2.78 17.07 -1.03
C LYS A 187 -2.88 15.87 -1.99
N TYR A 188 -3.79 14.92 -1.72
CA TYR A 188 -4.00 13.81 -2.64
C TYR A 188 -4.53 14.29 -3.99
N LEU A 189 -5.41 15.29 -4.01
CA LEU A 189 -5.91 15.87 -5.25
C LEU A 189 -4.84 16.60 -6.08
N GLU A 190 -3.72 17.00 -5.47
CA GLU A 190 -2.61 17.62 -6.21
C GLU A 190 -1.93 16.64 -7.17
N PHE A 191 -1.94 15.33 -6.87
CA PHE A 191 -1.30 14.31 -7.72
C PHE A 191 -2.25 13.26 -8.27
N LEU A 192 -3.44 13.04 -7.66
CA LEU A 192 -4.42 12.11 -8.21
C LEU A 192 -4.83 12.49 -9.62
N SER A 193 -4.89 11.52 -10.52
CA SER A 193 -5.29 11.65 -11.92
C SER A 193 -6.32 10.58 -12.31
N GLY A 194 -6.79 10.61 -13.55
CA GLY A 194 -7.79 9.66 -14.02
C GLY A 194 -9.04 9.64 -13.14
N LYS A 195 -9.37 8.47 -12.61
CA LYS A 195 -10.59 8.27 -11.80
C LYS A 195 -10.55 8.90 -10.42
N LYS A 196 -9.38 9.21 -9.88
CA LYS A 196 -9.19 9.82 -8.55
C LYS A 196 -9.98 9.13 -7.45
N GLU A 197 -9.70 7.84 -7.27
CA GLU A 197 -10.42 6.98 -6.32
C GLU A 197 -9.69 6.91 -4.97
N ILE A 198 -10.43 6.94 -3.87
CA ILE A 198 -9.92 6.60 -2.53
C ILE A 198 -10.76 5.48 -1.95
N TYR A 199 -10.10 4.39 -1.61
CA TYR A 199 -10.67 3.24 -0.92
C TYR A 199 -10.29 3.34 0.55
N PHE A 200 -11.28 3.46 1.42
CA PHE A 200 -11.07 3.61 2.85
C PHE A 200 -11.78 2.51 3.62
N LYS A 201 -11.08 1.84 4.55
CA LYS A 201 -11.69 0.90 5.49
C LYS A 201 -11.12 1.04 6.90
N THR A 202 -12.02 0.86 7.90
CA THR A 202 -11.71 0.95 9.33
C THR A 202 -12.73 0.18 10.16
N ASP A 203 -12.31 -0.27 11.35
CA ASP A 203 -13.15 -0.84 12.40
C ASP A 203 -13.91 0.23 13.20
N ASP A 204 -13.40 1.47 13.23
CA ASP A 204 -13.95 2.58 14.01
C ASP A 204 -15.09 3.27 13.23
N TYR A 205 -16.34 3.02 13.67
CA TYR A 205 -17.54 3.59 13.07
C TYR A 205 -17.54 5.12 13.11
N ASN A 206 -17.21 5.72 14.26
CA ASN A 206 -17.25 7.18 14.38
C ASN A 206 -16.20 7.85 13.50
N PHE A 207 -14.99 7.27 13.43
CA PHE A 207 -13.95 7.74 12.52
C PHE A 207 -14.37 7.61 11.06
N PHE A 208 -15.09 6.51 10.72
CA PHE A 208 -15.60 6.32 9.36
C PHE A 208 -16.59 7.42 8.98
N GLU A 209 -17.61 7.68 9.83
CA GLU A 209 -18.64 8.69 9.56
C GLU A 209 -18.04 10.11 9.50
N GLU A 210 -17.16 10.48 10.45
CA GLU A 210 -16.48 11.77 10.39
C GLU A 210 -15.62 11.89 9.11
N SER A 211 -15.02 10.80 8.63
CA SER A 211 -14.24 10.80 7.38
C SER A 211 -15.12 11.01 6.14
N ARG A 212 -16.33 10.43 6.13
CA ARG A 212 -17.31 10.67 5.04
C ARG A 212 -17.64 12.15 4.89
N GLU A 213 -17.82 12.86 6.01
CA GLU A 213 -18.04 14.31 5.97
C GLU A 213 -16.84 15.07 5.39
N TYR A 214 -15.60 14.67 5.73
CA TYR A 214 -14.40 15.27 5.11
C TYR A 214 -14.32 15.03 3.61
N PHE A 215 -14.62 13.82 3.15
CA PHE A 215 -14.66 13.50 1.72
C PHE A 215 -15.69 14.36 0.99
N LYS A 216 -16.89 14.46 1.53
CA LYS A 216 -17.99 15.25 0.98
C LYS A 216 -17.63 16.74 0.90
N GLU A 217 -17.04 17.30 1.97
CA GLU A 217 -16.64 18.71 2.02
C GLU A 217 -15.60 19.06 0.95
N ILE A 218 -14.68 18.14 0.66
CA ILE A 218 -13.67 18.29 -0.39
C ILE A 218 -14.26 18.09 -1.79
N GLY A 219 -15.43 17.50 -1.91
CA GLY A 219 -16.13 17.28 -3.18
C GLY A 219 -16.01 15.86 -3.75
N PHE A 220 -15.53 14.91 -2.95
CA PHE A 220 -15.64 13.50 -3.31
C PHE A 220 -17.10 13.03 -3.22
N LYS A 221 -17.49 12.15 -4.13
CA LYS A 221 -18.77 11.45 -4.11
C LYS A 221 -18.57 10.05 -3.56
N GLU A 222 -19.52 9.59 -2.77
CA GLU A 222 -19.61 8.20 -2.33
C GLU A 222 -20.08 7.34 -3.50
N GLU A 223 -19.23 6.47 -4.00
CA GLU A 223 -19.59 5.50 -5.04
C GLU A 223 -20.30 4.30 -4.43
N ILE A 224 -19.83 3.84 -3.29
CA ILE A 224 -20.47 2.81 -2.47
C ILE A 224 -19.92 2.86 -1.04
N ILE A 225 -20.80 2.58 -0.07
CA ILE A 225 -20.49 2.54 1.37
C ILE A 225 -21.04 1.24 1.95
N THR A 226 -20.31 0.65 2.89
CA THR A 226 -20.77 -0.48 3.67
C THR A 226 -20.31 -0.39 5.13
N HIS A 227 -21.12 -0.90 6.05
CA HIS A 227 -20.78 -1.05 7.47
C HIS A 227 -20.54 -2.52 7.85
N ASN A 228 -20.53 -3.41 6.86
CA ASN A 228 -20.29 -4.84 7.04
C ASN A 228 -19.60 -5.42 5.80
N LEU A 229 -18.35 -5.02 5.61
CA LEU A 229 -17.56 -5.36 4.42
C LEU A 229 -17.52 -6.87 4.14
N GLN A 230 -17.52 -7.70 5.19
CA GLN A 230 -17.38 -9.14 5.08
C GLN A 230 -18.55 -9.82 4.39
N ASN A 231 -19.75 -9.23 4.52
CA ASN A 231 -21.01 -9.79 4.03
C ASN A 231 -21.65 -8.92 2.95
N ASP A 232 -20.87 -8.03 2.31
CA ASP A 232 -21.36 -7.12 1.27
C ASP A 232 -20.78 -7.45 -0.11
N ASP A 233 -21.42 -8.42 -0.76
CA ASP A 233 -21.05 -8.86 -2.12
C ASP A 233 -21.19 -7.72 -3.15
N ILE A 234 -22.12 -6.79 -2.93
CA ILE A 234 -22.34 -5.65 -3.83
C ILE A 234 -21.12 -4.73 -3.76
N TYR A 235 -20.63 -4.44 -2.54
CA TYR A 235 -19.42 -3.66 -2.34
C TYR A 235 -18.22 -4.34 -2.99
N LEU A 236 -18.01 -5.64 -2.73
CA LEU A 236 -16.86 -6.40 -3.26
C LEU A 236 -16.88 -6.45 -4.80
N LYS A 237 -18.05 -6.65 -5.40
CA LYS A 237 -18.21 -6.61 -6.85
C LYS A 237 -17.88 -5.22 -7.42
N LYS A 238 -18.32 -4.15 -6.76
CA LYS A 238 -18.04 -2.77 -7.17
C LYS A 238 -16.56 -2.42 -7.04
N ALA A 239 -15.93 -2.86 -5.95
CA ALA A 239 -14.50 -2.68 -5.73
C ALA A 239 -13.64 -3.34 -6.80
N GLY A 240 -14.15 -4.41 -7.43
CA GLY A 240 -13.49 -5.11 -8.53
C GLY A 240 -12.25 -5.90 -8.11
N ILE A 241 -12.07 -6.11 -6.80
CA ILE A 241 -11.03 -6.95 -6.19
C ILE A 241 -11.66 -7.78 -5.07
N LYS A 242 -11.06 -8.95 -4.78
CA LYS A 242 -11.44 -9.72 -3.60
C LYS A 242 -11.14 -8.94 -2.32
N ASN A 243 -11.91 -9.18 -1.28
CA ASN A 243 -11.55 -8.60 0.01
C ASN A 243 -10.23 -9.17 0.49
N ILE A 244 -9.22 -8.31 0.59
CA ILE A 244 -7.92 -8.66 1.13
C ILE A 244 -7.97 -8.42 2.63
N ILE A 245 -8.07 -9.50 3.39
CA ILE A 245 -8.13 -9.45 4.87
C ILE A 245 -6.72 -9.16 5.40
N THR A 246 -6.56 -7.99 6.02
CA THR A 246 -5.32 -7.58 6.70
C THR A 246 -5.19 -8.25 8.07
N GLU A 247 -4.02 -8.13 8.73
CA GLU A 247 -3.86 -8.62 10.12
C GLU A 247 -4.82 -7.92 11.08
N HIS A 248 -4.99 -6.60 10.93
CA HIS A 248 -5.92 -5.81 11.74
C HIS A 248 -7.37 -6.24 11.50
N GLU A 249 -7.76 -6.39 10.24
CA GLU A 249 -9.10 -6.84 9.87
C GLU A 249 -9.44 -8.18 10.50
N LYS A 250 -8.53 -9.17 10.38
CA LYS A 250 -8.71 -10.47 11.02
C LYS A 250 -8.90 -10.36 12.53
N MET A 251 -8.07 -9.56 13.20
CA MET A 251 -8.17 -9.34 14.65
C MET A 251 -9.52 -8.75 15.06
N PHE A 252 -10.10 -7.87 14.26
CA PHE A 252 -11.42 -7.28 14.56
C PHE A 252 -12.56 -8.25 14.25
N LEU A 253 -12.45 -9.00 13.15
CA LEU A 253 -13.42 -10.05 12.81
C LEU A 253 -13.48 -11.14 13.86
N ASP A 254 -12.34 -11.58 14.39
CA ASP A 254 -12.27 -12.58 15.47
C ASP A 254 -12.93 -12.08 16.77
N LYS A 255 -13.16 -10.76 16.90
CA LYS A 255 -13.89 -10.10 18.00
C LYS A 255 -15.35 -9.79 17.66
N GLY A 256 -15.84 -10.18 16.49
CA GLY A 256 -17.19 -9.87 16.02
C GLY A 256 -17.41 -8.40 15.65
N ILE A 257 -16.34 -7.63 15.38
CA ILE A 257 -16.43 -6.23 14.98
C ILE A 257 -16.51 -6.15 13.46
N PHE A 258 -17.58 -5.52 12.97
CA PHE A 258 -17.76 -5.28 11.54
C PHE A 258 -16.83 -4.19 11.03
N ILE A 259 -16.41 -4.34 9.76
CA ILE A 259 -15.55 -3.38 9.10
C ILE A 259 -16.38 -2.44 8.23
N ASN A 260 -16.17 -1.14 8.45
CA ASN A 260 -16.73 -0.09 7.63
C ASN A 260 -15.82 0.15 6.44
N ALA A 261 -16.37 0.27 5.25
CA ALA A 261 -15.61 0.53 4.03
C ALA A 261 -16.36 1.45 3.07
N GLY A 262 -15.61 2.26 2.31
CA GLY A 262 -16.16 3.18 1.31
C GLY A 262 -15.21 3.36 0.14
N ILE A 263 -15.82 3.57 -1.04
CA ILE A 263 -15.15 3.99 -2.26
C ILE A 263 -15.60 5.42 -2.53
N PHE A 264 -14.66 6.34 -2.57
CA PHE A 264 -14.88 7.75 -2.79
C PHE A 264 -14.21 8.18 -4.09
N VAL A 265 -14.96 8.87 -4.96
CA VAL A 265 -14.50 9.28 -6.29
C VAL A 265 -14.60 10.78 -6.43
N TYR A 266 -13.52 11.41 -6.85
CA TYR A 266 -13.51 12.84 -7.15
C TYR A 266 -13.66 13.07 -8.66
N ASN A 267 -14.80 13.62 -9.04
CA ASN A 267 -15.05 14.05 -10.43
C ASN A 267 -14.70 15.53 -10.54
N ASN A 268 -13.82 15.89 -11.48
CA ASN A 268 -13.66 17.31 -11.84
C ASN A 268 -15.03 17.83 -12.29
N LYS A 269 -15.46 18.94 -11.70
CA LYS A 269 -16.59 19.70 -12.23
C LYS A 269 -16.23 20.32 -13.57
#